data_37b4325995b1c7fb002f3123d499e320
#
_entry.id   37b4325995b1c7fb002f3123d499e320
#
_cell.length_a   1.000
_cell.length_b   1.000
_cell.length_c   1.000
_cell.angle_alpha   90.00
_cell.angle_beta   90.00
_cell.angle_gamma   90.00
#
_symmetry.space_group_name_H-M   'P 1'
#
loop_
_entity.id
_entity.type
_entity.pdbx_description
1 polymer ?
#
loop_
_entity_poly.entity_id
_entity_poly.type
_entity_poly.pdbx_seq_one_letter_code
_entity_poly.pdbx_strand_id
1 'polypeptide(L)'
;MDYKKAAQQVLDNIGGASNIVSAAHCATRLRLVIADNSKVNKKELENAEGAKGVFEAQGQLQIIFGTGIVNKVYDEFTALAGITGASKEEVKQAAVSKAPWYQRAIKTLGDIFVPIIPAIVASGFLMGIMEALNFMVNNGFLNIDTSGSIYVFAQLFSNTAYTFLPILIAFSAAKVFGGNQFLGAVIGMIMIHPNLQNAWTVASEGVQTYQSVFGGLYKIPLVGYQGHVIPVIIAVWLMCQIEKRLHKVVPALSLIHISEP
;
A
#
# COMPACT_ATOMS: atom_id res chain seq x y z
N MET A 1 21.65 3.37 -34.69
CA MET A 1 20.24 3.33 -34.29
C MET A 1 19.69 4.74 -34.42
N ASP A 2 18.65 4.92 -35.17
CA ASP A 2 17.93 6.19 -35.30
C ASP A 2 16.83 6.26 -34.23
N TYR A 3 17.05 7.07 -33.19
CA TYR A 3 16.13 7.17 -32.05
C TYR A 3 14.80 7.80 -32.43
N LYS A 4 14.80 8.73 -33.37
CA LYS A 4 13.58 9.38 -33.87
C LYS A 4 12.74 8.42 -34.68
N LYS A 5 13.37 7.60 -35.52
CA LYS A 5 12.68 6.52 -36.26
C LYS A 5 12.11 5.49 -35.32
N ALA A 6 12.84 5.06 -34.29
CA ALA A 6 12.35 4.15 -33.27
C ALA A 6 11.11 4.70 -32.52
N ALA A 7 11.18 5.97 -32.11
CA ALA A 7 10.09 6.66 -31.45
C ALA A 7 8.85 6.78 -32.37
N GLN A 8 9.06 7.11 -33.65
CA GLN A 8 7.96 7.18 -34.63
C GLN A 8 7.31 5.83 -34.83
N GLN A 9 8.08 4.76 -34.99
CA GLN A 9 7.56 3.40 -35.11
C GLN A 9 6.74 2.98 -33.90
N VAL A 10 7.18 3.36 -32.69
CA VAL A 10 6.38 3.13 -31.49
C VAL A 10 5.05 3.89 -31.56
N LEU A 11 5.12 5.19 -31.89
CA LEU A 11 3.92 6.04 -31.94
C LEU A 11 2.89 5.54 -32.96
N ASP A 12 3.34 5.13 -34.14
CA ASP A 12 2.46 4.63 -35.21
C ASP A 12 1.78 3.32 -34.79
N ASN A 13 2.50 2.45 -34.10
CA ASN A 13 2.03 1.11 -33.75
C ASN A 13 1.26 1.03 -32.41
N ILE A 14 1.12 2.14 -31.70
CA ILE A 14 0.23 2.25 -30.53
C ILE A 14 -1.08 2.98 -30.82
N GLY A 15 -1.31 3.35 -32.08
CA GLY A 15 -2.53 4.09 -32.50
C GLY A 15 -2.40 5.61 -32.35
N GLY A 16 -1.16 6.15 -32.38
CA GLY A 16 -0.86 7.58 -32.38
C GLY A 16 -0.92 8.25 -31.01
N ALA A 17 -0.61 9.54 -30.99
CA ALA A 17 -0.54 10.36 -29.75
C ALA A 17 -1.86 10.39 -28.98
N SER A 18 -2.99 10.41 -29.68
CA SER A 18 -4.33 10.45 -29.05
C SER A 18 -4.66 9.18 -28.23
N ASN A 19 -3.93 8.09 -28.46
CA ASN A 19 -4.09 6.84 -27.73
C ASN A 19 -3.20 6.74 -26.48
N ILE A 20 -2.36 7.72 -26.22
CA ILE A 20 -1.48 7.77 -25.06
C ILE A 20 -2.19 8.45 -23.89
N VAL A 21 -2.29 7.75 -22.76
CA VAL A 21 -2.78 8.32 -21.49
C VAL A 21 -1.64 8.85 -20.66
N SER A 22 -0.52 8.12 -20.63
CA SER A 22 0.66 8.52 -19.89
C SER A 22 1.89 7.75 -20.41
N ALA A 23 3.06 8.40 -20.38
CA ALA A 23 4.32 7.81 -20.79
C ALA A 23 5.42 8.11 -19.77
N ALA A 24 6.21 7.11 -19.42
CA ALA A 24 7.43 7.23 -18.63
C ALA A 24 8.47 6.20 -19.10
N HIS A 25 9.68 6.32 -18.60
CA HIS A 25 10.73 5.32 -18.83
C HIS A 25 11.41 4.91 -17.51
N CYS A 26 12.03 3.76 -17.50
CA CYS A 26 13.00 3.36 -16.47
C CYS A 26 14.35 3.09 -17.12
N ALA A 27 15.31 2.53 -16.39
CA ALA A 27 16.67 2.32 -16.90
C ALA A 27 16.74 1.56 -18.25
N THR A 28 15.77 0.71 -18.57
CA THR A 28 15.79 -0.16 -19.76
C THR A 28 14.49 -0.19 -20.56
N ARG A 29 13.37 0.39 -20.05
CA ARG A 29 12.02 0.18 -20.63
C ARG A 29 11.28 1.50 -20.80
N LEU A 30 10.65 1.66 -21.96
CA LEU A 30 9.58 2.62 -22.18
C LEU A 30 8.28 2.05 -21.63
N ARG A 31 7.54 2.82 -20.84
CA ARG A 31 6.28 2.42 -20.19
C ARG A 31 5.17 3.35 -20.62
N LEU A 32 4.14 2.79 -21.22
CA LEU A 32 3.01 3.51 -21.75
C LEU A 32 1.71 3.01 -21.14
N VAL A 33 0.82 3.92 -20.79
CA VAL A 33 -0.59 3.62 -20.53
C VAL A 33 -1.38 4.00 -21.76
N ILE A 34 -2.00 3.01 -22.38
CA ILE A 34 -2.72 3.15 -23.64
C ILE A 34 -4.23 3.26 -23.35
N ALA A 35 -4.92 4.14 -24.11
CA ALA A 35 -6.35 4.34 -23.97
C ALA A 35 -7.14 3.14 -24.50
N ASP A 36 -6.79 2.66 -25.67
CA ASP A 36 -7.44 1.59 -26.40
C ASP A 36 -6.39 0.59 -26.90
N ASN A 37 -6.30 -0.55 -26.24
CA ASN A 37 -5.35 -1.61 -26.57
C ASN A 37 -5.64 -2.31 -27.91
N SER A 38 -6.85 -2.18 -28.45
CA SER A 38 -7.20 -2.76 -29.76
C SER A 38 -6.44 -2.13 -30.92
N LYS A 39 -5.92 -0.90 -30.72
CA LYS A 39 -5.12 -0.16 -31.69
C LYS A 39 -3.62 -0.46 -31.62
N VAL A 40 -3.20 -1.32 -30.70
CA VAL A 40 -1.78 -1.64 -30.48
C VAL A 40 -1.38 -2.83 -31.36
N ASN A 41 -0.44 -2.62 -32.26
CA ASN A 41 0.17 -3.68 -33.05
C ASN A 41 1.46 -4.20 -32.39
N LYS A 42 1.32 -5.19 -31.51
CA LYS A 42 2.45 -5.73 -30.75
C LYS A 42 3.55 -6.32 -31.63
N LYS A 43 3.19 -6.99 -32.72
CA LYS A 43 4.17 -7.61 -33.64
C LYS A 43 5.07 -6.56 -34.27
N GLU A 44 4.51 -5.45 -34.71
CA GLU A 44 5.28 -4.36 -35.30
C GLU A 44 6.09 -3.59 -34.24
N LEU A 45 5.61 -3.51 -33.01
CA LEU A 45 6.38 -2.95 -31.90
C LEU A 45 7.62 -3.78 -31.54
N GLU A 46 7.53 -5.11 -31.66
CA GLU A 46 8.69 -6.01 -31.48
C GLU A 46 9.73 -5.83 -32.58
N ASN A 47 9.31 -5.44 -33.78
CA ASN A 47 10.17 -5.15 -34.94
C ASN A 47 10.67 -3.71 -34.95
N ALA A 48 10.24 -2.86 -34.05
CA ALA A 48 10.70 -1.45 -34.00
C ALA A 48 12.21 -1.37 -33.73
N GLU A 49 12.86 -0.39 -34.35
CA GLU A 49 14.30 -0.25 -34.32
C GLU A 49 14.84 -0.14 -32.89
N GLY A 50 15.59 -1.14 -32.47
CA GLY A 50 16.20 -1.23 -31.14
C GLY A 50 15.29 -1.79 -30.04
N ALA A 51 14.05 -2.15 -30.34
CA ALA A 51 13.20 -2.90 -29.43
C ALA A 51 13.75 -4.31 -29.23
N LYS A 52 13.78 -4.77 -27.97
CA LYS A 52 14.26 -6.11 -27.58
C LYS A 52 13.12 -7.01 -27.08
N GLY A 53 11.94 -6.47 -26.95
CA GLY A 53 10.74 -7.16 -26.54
C GLY A 53 9.64 -6.21 -26.07
N VAL A 54 8.40 -6.68 -26.21
CA VAL A 54 7.19 -5.95 -25.86
C VAL A 54 6.31 -6.82 -24.99
N PHE A 55 5.83 -6.30 -23.87
CA PHE A 55 4.91 -7.04 -23.00
C PHE A 55 3.96 -6.09 -22.26
N GLU A 56 2.84 -6.62 -21.85
CA GLU A 56 1.89 -5.93 -20.99
C GLU A 56 2.00 -6.42 -19.56
N ALA A 57 2.17 -5.50 -18.63
CA ALA A 57 2.18 -5.78 -17.21
C ALA A 57 1.54 -4.65 -16.42
N GLN A 58 0.70 -4.99 -15.48
CA GLN A 58 0.04 -4.04 -14.57
C GLN A 58 -0.71 -2.90 -15.30
N GLY A 59 -1.37 -3.21 -16.42
CA GLY A 59 -2.09 -2.22 -17.23
C GLY A 59 -1.19 -1.25 -18.02
N GLN A 60 0.08 -1.57 -18.18
CA GLN A 60 1.05 -0.81 -18.94
C GLN A 60 1.60 -1.64 -20.11
N LEU A 61 1.72 -1.02 -21.26
CA LEU A 61 2.51 -1.53 -22.37
C LEU A 61 3.97 -1.17 -22.10
N GLN A 62 4.86 -2.16 -22.08
CA GLN A 62 6.27 -1.98 -21.79
C GLN A 62 7.11 -2.45 -22.96
N ILE A 63 7.98 -1.57 -23.48
CA ILE A 63 8.88 -1.84 -24.60
C ILE A 63 10.30 -1.78 -24.07
N ILE A 64 11.07 -2.85 -24.24
CA ILE A 64 12.45 -2.95 -23.77
C ILE A 64 13.39 -2.43 -24.84
N PHE A 65 14.12 -1.37 -24.55
CA PHE A 65 15.18 -0.82 -25.43
C PHE A 65 16.59 -1.08 -24.87
N GLY A 66 16.73 -1.17 -23.55
CA GLY A 66 18.00 -1.31 -22.86
C GLY A 66 18.56 0.02 -22.30
N THR A 67 19.61 -0.12 -21.50
CA THR A 67 20.23 0.99 -20.76
C THR A 67 20.84 2.03 -21.74
N GLY A 68 20.57 3.31 -21.49
CA GLY A 68 21.09 4.43 -22.27
C GLY A 68 20.36 4.70 -23.60
N ILE A 69 19.71 3.69 -24.18
CA ILE A 69 18.93 3.84 -25.43
C ILE A 69 17.53 4.37 -25.11
N VAL A 70 16.91 3.82 -24.07
CA VAL A 70 15.52 4.17 -23.70
C VAL A 70 15.32 5.66 -23.42
N ASN A 71 16.29 6.33 -22.81
CA ASN A 71 16.18 7.76 -22.50
C ASN A 71 16.04 8.58 -23.80
N LYS A 72 16.91 8.30 -24.79
CA LYS A 72 16.91 9.00 -26.08
C LYS A 72 15.64 8.72 -26.90
N VAL A 73 15.18 7.45 -26.89
CA VAL A 73 13.90 7.08 -27.54
C VAL A 73 12.73 7.76 -26.83
N TYR A 74 12.76 7.88 -25.51
CA TYR A 74 11.70 8.54 -24.74
C TYR A 74 11.64 10.04 -25.01
N ASP A 75 12.79 10.72 -25.08
CA ASP A 75 12.86 12.15 -25.38
C ASP A 75 12.27 12.44 -26.77
N GLU A 76 12.66 11.66 -27.79
CA GLU A 76 12.11 11.79 -29.14
C GLU A 76 10.61 11.41 -29.19
N PHE A 77 10.20 10.37 -28.43
CA PHE A 77 8.81 9.94 -28.36
C PHE A 77 7.91 11.00 -27.76
N THR A 78 8.33 11.61 -26.64
CA THR A 78 7.55 12.69 -26.00
C THR A 78 7.47 13.94 -26.86
N ALA A 79 8.56 14.27 -27.56
CA ALA A 79 8.59 15.37 -28.50
C ALA A 79 7.64 15.13 -29.69
N LEU A 80 7.66 13.95 -30.30
CA LEU A 80 6.79 13.58 -31.43
C LEU A 80 5.31 13.48 -31.01
N ALA A 81 5.03 12.94 -29.82
CA ALA A 81 3.69 12.81 -29.32
C ALA A 81 3.09 14.12 -28.77
N GLY A 82 3.91 15.17 -28.59
CA GLY A 82 3.49 16.44 -28.00
C GLY A 82 3.02 16.33 -26.56
N ILE A 83 3.58 15.38 -25.78
CA ILE A 83 3.20 15.11 -24.39
C ILE A 83 4.33 15.49 -23.44
N THR A 84 3.97 15.99 -22.27
CA THR A 84 4.93 16.13 -21.17
C THR A 84 5.15 14.76 -20.52
N GLY A 85 6.42 14.43 -20.29
CA GLY A 85 6.76 13.17 -19.64
C GLY A 85 6.16 13.08 -18.23
N ALA A 86 5.60 11.92 -17.89
CA ALA A 86 5.05 11.64 -16.58
C ALA A 86 6.09 10.91 -15.70
N SER A 87 5.97 11.06 -14.39
CA SER A 87 6.75 10.27 -13.45
C SER A 87 6.29 8.79 -13.46
N LYS A 88 7.14 7.88 -12.96
CA LYS A 88 6.76 6.46 -12.84
C LYS A 88 5.49 6.27 -12.00
N GLU A 89 5.34 7.10 -10.98
CA GLU A 89 4.19 7.10 -10.07
C GLU A 89 2.91 7.51 -10.78
N GLU A 90 2.96 8.54 -11.62
CA GLU A 90 1.82 9.00 -12.41
C GLU A 90 1.39 7.97 -13.46
N VAL A 91 2.33 7.34 -14.16
CA VAL A 91 2.04 6.24 -15.10
C VAL A 91 1.41 5.05 -14.36
N LYS A 92 1.94 4.71 -13.17
CA LYS A 92 1.39 3.65 -12.32
C LYS A 92 -0.03 3.98 -11.82
N GLN A 93 -0.29 5.22 -11.46
CA GLN A 93 -1.62 5.68 -11.04
C GLN A 93 -2.62 5.67 -12.22
N ALA A 94 -2.20 6.14 -13.39
CA ALA A 94 -3.03 6.12 -14.60
C ALA A 94 -3.41 4.68 -15.03
N ALA A 95 -2.48 3.73 -14.91
CA ALA A 95 -2.75 2.31 -15.18
C ALA A 95 -3.77 1.72 -14.20
N VAL A 96 -3.65 2.08 -12.92
CA VAL A 96 -4.55 1.59 -11.86
C VAL A 96 -5.97 2.16 -11.99
N SER A 97 -6.11 3.41 -12.43
CA SER A 97 -7.42 4.03 -12.60
C SER A 97 -8.30 3.30 -13.62
N LYS A 98 -7.69 2.60 -14.59
CA LYS A 98 -8.39 1.79 -15.60
C LYS A 98 -8.68 0.36 -15.15
N ALA A 99 -8.06 -0.10 -14.06
CA ALA A 99 -8.27 -1.45 -13.55
C ALA A 99 -9.67 -1.62 -12.93
N PRO A 100 -10.27 -2.83 -12.99
CA PRO A 100 -11.50 -3.16 -12.29
C PRO A 100 -11.39 -2.85 -10.80
N TRP A 101 -12.51 -2.54 -10.14
CA TRP A 101 -12.55 -2.12 -8.74
C TRP A 101 -11.86 -3.10 -7.78
N TYR A 102 -11.99 -4.42 -8.02
CA TYR A 102 -11.36 -5.46 -7.19
C TYR A 102 -9.83 -5.45 -7.31
N GLN A 103 -9.27 -5.21 -8.50
CA GLN A 103 -7.82 -5.08 -8.68
C GLN A 103 -7.28 -3.82 -7.97
N ARG A 104 -8.06 -2.73 -8.00
CA ARG A 104 -7.73 -1.52 -7.23
C ARG A 104 -7.75 -1.78 -5.73
N ALA A 105 -8.74 -2.53 -5.23
CA ALA A 105 -8.82 -2.90 -3.82
C ALA A 105 -7.63 -3.77 -3.38
N ILE A 106 -7.28 -4.81 -4.16
CA ILE A 106 -6.11 -5.67 -3.89
C ILE A 106 -4.82 -4.84 -3.89
N LYS A 107 -4.66 -3.94 -4.86
CA LYS A 107 -3.49 -3.06 -4.90
C LYS A 107 -3.43 -2.14 -3.70
N THR A 108 -4.55 -1.53 -3.30
CA THR A 108 -4.62 -0.68 -2.11
C THR A 108 -4.20 -1.44 -0.86
N LEU A 109 -4.67 -2.68 -0.69
CA LEU A 109 -4.22 -3.56 0.40
C LEU A 109 -2.71 -3.79 0.32
N GLY A 110 -2.18 -4.12 -0.86
CA GLY A 110 -0.73 -4.28 -1.05
C GLY A 110 0.05 -3.02 -0.68
N ASP A 111 -0.39 -1.85 -1.13
CA ASP A 111 0.26 -0.57 -0.84
C ASP A 111 0.23 -0.22 0.67
N ILE A 112 -0.78 -0.69 1.41
CA ILE A 112 -0.86 -0.56 2.88
C ILE A 112 0.11 -1.53 3.57
N PHE A 113 0.20 -2.79 3.11
CA PHE A 113 0.96 -3.83 3.81
C PHE A 113 2.46 -3.81 3.49
N VAL A 114 2.85 -3.47 2.26
CA VAL A 114 4.26 -3.51 1.83
C VAL A 114 5.21 -2.77 2.78
N PRO A 115 4.91 -1.58 3.30
CA PRO A 115 5.81 -0.88 4.23
C PRO A 115 5.96 -1.57 5.58
N ILE A 116 4.96 -2.36 6.02
CA ILE A 116 4.96 -3.02 7.34
C ILE A 116 5.42 -4.48 7.29
N ILE A 117 5.55 -5.07 6.08
CA ILE A 117 6.06 -6.44 5.89
C ILE A 117 7.36 -6.70 6.67
N PRO A 118 8.40 -5.84 6.62
CA PRO A 118 9.63 -6.12 7.34
C PRO A 118 9.44 -6.30 8.85
N ALA A 119 8.56 -5.48 9.47
CA ALA A 119 8.26 -5.58 10.89
C ALA A 119 7.50 -6.87 11.23
N ILE A 120 6.51 -7.24 10.39
CA ILE A 120 5.73 -8.47 10.56
C ILE A 120 6.63 -9.69 10.40
N VAL A 121 7.49 -9.72 9.39
CA VAL A 121 8.39 -10.85 9.12
C VAL A 121 9.40 -11.02 10.26
N ALA A 122 10.01 -9.93 10.73
CA ALA A 122 10.95 -9.99 11.85
C ALA A 122 10.27 -10.50 13.13
N SER A 123 9.10 -9.98 13.46
CA SER A 123 8.31 -10.40 14.62
C SER A 123 7.89 -11.87 14.49
N GLY A 124 7.36 -12.28 13.31
CA GLY A 124 6.96 -13.66 13.07
C GLY A 124 8.10 -14.67 13.17
N PHE A 125 9.30 -14.30 12.68
CA PHE A 125 10.48 -15.13 12.81
C PHE A 125 10.89 -15.31 14.29
N LEU A 126 10.91 -14.22 15.07
CA LEU A 126 11.19 -14.27 16.51
C LEU A 126 10.13 -15.06 17.27
N MET A 127 8.85 -14.90 16.95
CA MET A 127 7.76 -15.69 17.53
C MET A 127 7.97 -17.17 17.24
N GLY A 128 8.32 -17.55 16.01
CA GLY A 128 8.61 -18.93 15.66
C GLY A 128 9.73 -19.54 16.50
N ILE A 129 10.81 -18.78 16.77
CA ILE A 129 11.89 -19.21 17.68
C ILE A 129 11.35 -19.39 19.11
N MET A 130 10.58 -18.42 19.61
CA MET A 130 10.02 -18.49 20.97
C MET A 130 9.06 -19.66 21.13
N GLU A 131 8.22 -19.96 20.13
CA GLU A 131 7.33 -21.12 20.15
C GLU A 131 8.10 -22.46 20.08
N ALA A 132 9.18 -22.53 19.30
CA ALA A 132 10.06 -23.69 19.30
C ALA A 132 10.73 -23.90 20.68
N LEU A 133 11.18 -22.84 21.33
CA LEU A 133 11.72 -22.91 22.69
C LEU A 133 10.65 -23.36 23.69
N ASN A 134 9.44 -22.80 23.63
CA ASN A 134 8.30 -23.24 24.46
C ASN A 134 8.00 -24.72 24.29
N PHE A 135 7.97 -25.19 23.06
CA PHE A 135 7.75 -26.59 22.76
C PHE A 135 8.83 -27.48 23.39
N MET A 136 10.11 -27.10 23.27
CA MET A 136 11.23 -27.86 23.85
C MET A 136 11.20 -27.90 25.36
N VAL A 137 10.84 -26.79 26.01
CA VAL A 137 10.69 -26.71 27.47
C VAL A 137 9.51 -27.57 27.95
N ASN A 138 8.35 -27.44 27.30
CA ASN A 138 7.13 -28.17 27.69
C ASN A 138 7.26 -29.69 27.52
N ASN A 139 8.11 -30.15 26.60
CA ASN A 139 8.37 -31.58 26.36
C ASN A 139 9.63 -32.09 27.13
N GLY A 140 10.22 -31.26 27.99
CA GLY A 140 11.37 -31.67 28.80
C GLY A 140 12.69 -31.80 28.05
N PHE A 141 12.80 -31.33 26.81
CA PHE A 141 14.05 -31.33 26.05
C PHE A 141 15.03 -30.25 26.49
N LEU A 142 14.50 -29.18 27.04
CA LEU A 142 15.29 -28.05 27.58
C LEU A 142 14.74 -27.64 28.95
N ASN A 143 15.64 -27.30 29.87
CA ASN A 143 15.29 -26.75 31.16
C ASN A 143 15.70 -25.27 31.19
N ILE A 144 14.79 -24.41 30.79
CA ILE A 144 14.95 -22.95 30.80
C ILE A 144 13.90 -22.36 31.74
N ASP A 145 14.31 -21.40 32.55
CA ASP A 145 13.39 -20.61 33.36
C ASP A 145 12.59 -19.65 32.46
N THR A 146 11.35 -20.00 32.17
CA THR A 146 10.42 -19.21 31.34
C THR A 146 9.91 -17.95 32.05
N SER A 147 10.14 -17.83 33.39
CA SER A 147 9.87 -16.62 34.17
C SER A 147 11.07 -15.70 34.27
N GLY A 148 12.23 -16.13 33.78
CA GLY A 148 13.45 -15.34 33.77
C GLY A 148 13.34 -14.10 32.87
N SER A 149 13.96 -13.00 33.28
CA SER A 149 13.86 -11.70 32.61
C SER A 149 14.20 -11.74 31.13
N ILE A 150 15.22 -12.51 30.73
CA ILE A 150 15.66 -12.64 29.33
C ILE A 150 14.54 -13.27 28.49
N TYR A 151 13.91 -14.33 29.01
CA TYR A 151 12.84 -15.02 28.31
C TYR A 151 11.59 -14.10 28.15
N VAL A 152 11.20 -13.40 29.22
CA VAL A 152 10.08 -12.47 29.22
C VAL A 152 10.30 -11.31 28.22
N PHE A 153 11.50 -10.73 28.19
CA PHE A 153 11.83 -9.68 27.22
C PHE A 153 11.86 -10.22 25.78
N ALA A 154 12.41 -11.42 25.55
CA ALA A 154 12.42 -12.04 24.22
C ALA A 154 10.99 -12.27 23.73
N GLN A 155 10.09 -12.73 24.60
CA GLN A 155 8.67 -12.91 24.29
C GLN A 155 8.01 -11.58 23.94
N LEU A 156 8.28 -10.52 24.72
CA LEU A 156 7.74 -9.19 24.48
C LEU A 156 8.20 -8.62 23.13
N PHE A 157 9.49 -8.71 22.81
CA PHE A 157 10.01 -8.23 21.54
C PHE A 157 9.47 -9.03 20.34
N SER A 158 9.31 -10.36 20.51
CA SER A 158 8.83 -11.22 19.44
C SER A 158 7.40 -10.89 19.00
N ASN A 159 6.50 -10.57 19.93
CA ASN A 159 5.08 -10.37 19.62
C ASN A 159 4.66 -8.91 19.42
N THR A 160 5.55 -7.93 19.67
CA THR A 160 5.21 -6.50 19.68
C THR A 160 4.56 -6.03 18.38
N ALA A 161 5.11 -6.40 17.20
CA ALA A 161 4.54 -5.95 15.94
C ALA A 161 3.13 -6.49 15.69
N TYR A 162 2.81 -7.70 16.16
CA TYR A 162 1.47 -8.28 16.06
C TYR A 162 0.51 -7.66 17.07
N THR A 163 0.97 -7.40 18.29
CA THR A 163 0.15 -6.76 19.34
C THR A 163 -0.30 -5.36 18.91
N PHE A 164 0.62 -4.59 18.29
CA PHE A 164 0.35 -3.23 17.84
C PHE A 164 0.08 -3.13 16.32
N LEU A 165 -0.23 -4.26 15.67
CA LEU A 165 -0.52 -4.31 14.24
C LEU A 165 -1.59 -3.30 13.78
N PRO A 166 -2.70 -3.07 14.51
CA PRO A 166 -3.68 -2.05 14.15
C PRO A 166 -3.10 -0.65 14.01
N ILE A 167 -2.11 -0.28 14.82
CA ILE A 167 -1.45 1.04 14.74
C ILE A 167 -0.60 1.12 13.46
N LEU A 168 0.18 0.08 13.16
CA LEU A 168 1.01 0.03 11.96
C LEU A 168 0.16 0.10 10.68
N ILE A 169 -0.92 -0.67 10.63
CA ILE A 169 -1.88 -0.65 9.52
C ILE A 169 -2.51 0.73 9.39
N ALA A 170 -2.97 1.31 10.50
CA ALA A 170 -3.65 2.60 10.50
C ALA A 170 -2.73 3.73 10.00
N PHE A 171 -1.47 3.75 10.44
CA PHE A 171 -0.47 4.71 9.98
C PHE A 171 -0.20 4.58 8.48
N SER A 172 0.00 3.36 7.99
CA SER A 172 0.24 3.08 6.57
C SER A 172 -1.00 3.37 5.71
N ALA A 173 -2.19 2.97 6.16
CA ALA A 173 -3.45 3.20 5.46
C ALA A 173 -3.75 4.71 5.30
N ALA A 174 -3.51 5.52 6.33
CA ALA A 174 -3.67 6.96 6.25
C ALA A 174 -2.80 7.58 5.14
N LYS A 175 -1.55 7.12 5.00
CA LYS A 175 -0.67 7.52 3.89
C LYS A 175 -1.27 7.16 2.53
N VAL A 176 -1.74 5.92 2.37
CA VAL A 176 -2.30 5.42 1.10
C VAL A 176 -3.58 6.17 0.73
N PHE A 177 -4.41 6.48 1.72
CA PHE A 177 -5.65 7.26 1.51
C PHE A 177 -5.42 8.77 1.43
N GLY A 178 -4.16 9.24 1.58
CA GLY A 178 -3.79 10.65 1.47
C GLY A 178 -4.35 11.52 2.60
N GLY A 179 -4.35 11.00 3.82
CA GLY A 179 -4.66 11.69 5.08
C GLY A 179 -3.43 11.79 5.98
N ASN A 180 -3.60 12.41 7.14
CA ASN A 180 -2.54 12.55 8.13
C ASN A 180 -2.23 11.21 8.80
N GLN A 181 -0.97 10.77 8.71
CA GLN A 181 -0.52 9.47 9.22
C GLN A 181 -0.59 9.39 10.75
N PHE A 182 -0.34 10.50 11.45
CA PHE A 182 -0.42 10.53 12.91
C PHE A 182 -1.87 10.43 13.40
N LEU A 183 -2.81 11.09 12.72
CA LEU A 183 -4.23 10.89 12.99
C LEU A 183 -4.64 9.44 12.73
N GLY A 184 -4.14 8.83 11.66
CA GLY A 184 -4.31 7.40 11.40
C GLY A 184 -3.80 6.55 12.57
N ALA A 185 -2.59 6.80 13.05
CA ALA A 185 -2.04 6.09 14.20
C ALA A 185 -2.91 6.22 15.45
N VAL A 186 -3.46 7.43 15.72
CA VAL A 186 -4.38 7.67 16.85
C VAL A 186 -5.65 6.81 16.70
N ILE A 187 -6.22 6.68 15.49
CA ILE A 187 -7.35 5.76 15.26
C ILE A 187 -6.96 4.33 15.62
N GLY A 188 -5.78 3.86 15.18
CA GLY A 188 -5.27 2.53 15.54
C GLY A 188 -5.10 2.35 17.05
N MET A 189 -4.58 3.36 17.75
CA MET A 189 -4.46 3.35 19.22
C MET A 189 -5.82 3.29 19.92
N ILE A 190 -6.81 4.06 19.45
CA ILE A 190 -8.18 4.02 20.00
C ILE A 190 -8.76 2.61 19.86
N MET A 191 -8.55 1.95 18.72
CA MET A 191 -9.12 0.63 18.44
C MET A 191 -8.52 -0.49 19.30
N ILE A 192 -7.34 -0.30 19.88
CA ILE A 192 -6.70 -1.25 20.81
C ILE A 192 -6.46 -0.66 22.21
N HIS A 193 -7.24 0.36 22.56
CA HIS A 193 -7.05 1.06 23.81
C HIS A 193 -7.17 0.09 25.01
N PRO A 194 -6.31 0.22 26.06
CA PRO A 194 -6.32 -0.69 27.22
C PRO A 194 -7.65 -0.79 27.96
N ASN A 195 -8.50 0.23 27.88
CA ASN A 195 -9.85 0.22 28.48
C ASN A 195 -10.85 -0.61 27.69
N LEU A 196 -10.51 -1.10 26.51
CA LEU A 196 -11.32 -2.03 25.75
C LEU A 196 -10.94 -3.46 26.15
N GLN A 197 -11.92 -4.34 26.24
CA GLN A 197 -11.66 -5.78 26.42
C GLN A 197 -10.82 -6.29 25.25
N ASN A 198 -9.77 -7.05 25.53
CA ASN A 198 -8.91 -7.58 24.48
C ASN A 198 -9.71 -8.54 23.57
N ALA A 199 -9.62 -8.35 22.26
CA ALA A 199 -10.35 -9.17 21.28
C ALA A 199 -10.01 -10.67 21.37
N TRP A 200 -8.82 -11.03 21.80
CA TRP A 200 -8.40 -12.44 21.94
C TRP A 200 -9.10 -13.14 23.10
N THR A 201 -9.48 -12.42 24.16
CA THR A 201 -10.18 -13.01 25.31
C THR A 201 -11.69 -13.16 25.07
N VAL A 202 -12.24 -12.47 24.08
CA VAL A 202 -13.69 -12.56 23.78
C VAL A 202 -14.12 -13.97 23.37
N ALA A 203 -13.24 -14.72 22.71
CA ALA A 203 -13.53 -16.08 22.27
C ALA A 203 -13.68 -17.07 23.47
N SER A 204 -12.96 -16.84 24.57
CA SER A 204 -12.97 -17.68 25.77
C SER A 204 -13.91 -17.17 26.87
N GLU A 205 -14.04 -15.87 27.03
CA GLU A 205 -14.74 -15.22 28.13
C GLU A 205 -16.09 -14.59 27.73
N GLY A 206 -16.34 -14.44 26.44
CA GLY A 206 -17.45 -13.65 25.92
C GLY A 206 -17.23 -12.14 26.10
N VAL A 207 -18.20 -11.33 25.70
CA VAL A 207 -18.15 -9.88 25.89
C VAL A 207 -18.52 -9.54 27.32
N GLN A 208 -17.57 -8.98 28.08
CA GLN A 208 -17.72 -8.68 29.50
C GLN A 208 -18.24 -7.26 29.77
N THR A 209 -17.95 -6.32 28.90
CA THR A 209 -18.22 -4.90 29.11
C THR A 209 -19.02 -4.29 28.00
N TYR A 210 -20.08 -3.54 28.39
CA TYR A 210 -20.96 -2.82 27.48
C TYR A 210 -21.12 -1.38 27.96
N GLN A 211 -21.13 -0.44 27.01
CA GLN A 211 -21.48 0.96 27.28
C GLN A 211 -22.85 1.27 26.71
N SER A 212 -23.74 1.82 27.54
CA SER A 212 -25.02 2.33 27.09
C SER A 212 -24.87 3.71 26.50
N VAL A 213 -25.41 3.92 25.30
CA VAL A 213 -25.42 5.22 24.60
C VAL A 213 -26.86 5.65 24.30
N PHE A 214 -27.05 6.94 24.02
CA PHE A 214 -28.37 7.53 23.73
C PHE A 214 -29.43 7.24 24.80
N GLY A 215 -29.06 7.45 26.08
CA GLY A 215 -29.99 7.23 27.18
C GLY A 215 -30.39 5.77 27.44
N GLY A 216 -29.56 4.82 27.00
CA GLY A 216 -29.80 3.39 27.21
C GLY A 216 -30.46 2.69 26.01
N LEU A 217 -30.72 3.41 24.93
CA LEU A 217 -31.34 2.85 23.71
C LEU A 217 -30.46 1.81 23.03
N TYR A 218 -29.13 1.99 23.13
CA TYR A 218 -28.15 1.10 22.49
C TYR A 218 -27.06 0.70 23.50
N LYS A 219 -26.70 -0.58 23.50
CA LYS A 219 -25.55 -1.10 24.25
C LYS A 219 -24.45 -1.47 23.26
N ILE A 220 -23.33 -0.75 23.33
CA ILE A 220 -22.15 -1.01 22.50
C ILE A 220 -21.16 -1.85 23.29
N PRO A 221 -20.68 -2.99 22.77
CA PRO A 221 -19.64 -3.77 23.42
C PRO A 221 -18.32 -2.99 23.40
N LEU A 222 -17.67 -2.88 24.55
CA LEU A 222 -16.36 -2.25 24.68
C LEU A 222 -15.26 -3.29 24.39
N VAL A 223 -15.16 -3.72 23.15
CA VAL A 223 -14.18 -4.70 22.68
C VAL A 223 -13.16 -4.03 21.76
N GLY A 224 -11.90 -4.35 21.97
CA GLY A 224 -10.81 -3.87 21.10
C GLY A 224 -10.74 -4.67 19.80
N TYR A 225 -9.92 -4.18 18.88
CA TYR A 225 -9.75 -4.75 17.54
C TYR A 225 -8.33 -5.31 17.34
N GLN A 226 -7.75 -5.90 18.39
CA GLN A 226 -6.44 -6.57 18.32
C GLN A 226 -6.51 -7.69 17.27
N GLY A 227 -5.53 -7.70 16.35
CA GLY A 227 -5.47 -8.66 15.25
C GLY A 227 -6.47 -8.44 14.10
N HIS A 228 -7.34 -7.43 14.19
CA HIS A 228 -8.29 -7.13 13.11
C HIS A 228 -7.72 -6.10 12.13
N VAL A 229 -7.74 -6.45 10.85
CA VAL A 229 -7.17 -5.63 9.76
C VAL A 229 -8.24 -4.77 9.10
N ILE A 230 -9.32 -5.39 8.62
CA ILE A 230 -10.33 -4.72 7.79
C ILE A 230 -11.05 -3.59 8.52
N PRO A 231 -11.50 -3.74 9.78
CA PRO A 231 -12.12 -2.64 10.52
C PRO A 231 -11.19 -1.43 10.67
N VAL A 232 -9.90 -1.66 10.87
CA VAL A 232 -8.90 -0.58 10.97
C VAL A 232 -8.78 0.20 9.67
N ILE A 233 -8.69 -0.49 8.54
CA ILE A 233 -8.60 0.13 7.21
C ILE A 233 -9.86 0.97 6.93
N ILE A 234 -11.04 0.46 7.26
CA ILE A 234 -12.32 1.17 7.07
C ILE A 234 -12.38 2.42 7.97
N ALA A 235 -12.00 2.30 9.24
CA ALA A 235 -12.00 3.43 10.18
C ALA A 235 -11.06 4.55 9.71
N VAL A 236 -9.86 4.19 9.26
CA VAL A 236 -8.88 5.16 8.74
C VAL A 236 -9.35 5.77 7.42
N TRP A 237 -9.97 4.99 6.53
CA TRP A 237 -10.55 5.52 5.31
C TRP A 237 -11.64 6.57 5.62
N LEU A 238 -12.54 6.30 6.56
CA LEU A 238 -13.56 7.25 7.01
C LEU A 238 -12.91 8.52 7.60
N MET A 239 -11.93 8.36 8.47
CA MET A 239 -11.18 9.49 9.03
C MET A 239 -10.58 10.36 7.93
N CYS A 240 -9.91 9.78 6.93
CA CYS A 240 -9.33 10.52 5.81
C CYS A 240 -10.41 11.24 4.96
N GLN A 241 -11.62 10.67 4.81
CA GLN A 241 -12.72 11.35 4.12
C GLN A 241 -13.21 12.57 4.92
N ILE A 242 -13.31 12.44 6.24
CA ILE A 242 -13.68 13.54 7.14
C ILE A 242 -12.61 14.64 7.07
N GLU A 243 -11.34 14.28 7.23
CA GLU A 243 -10.21 15.21 7.16
C GLU A 243 -10.22 16.01 5.85
N LYS A 244 -10.35 15.33 4.70
CA LYS A 244 -10.41 15.99 3.38
C LYS A 244 -11.61 16.94 3.23
N ARG A 245 -12.74 16.64 3.86
CA ARG A 245 -13.91 17.52 3.86
C ARG A 245 -13.69 18.72 4.77
N LEU A 246 -13.14 18.50 5.96
CA LEU A 246 -12.84 19.59 6.90
C LEU A 246 -11.85 20.60 6.30
N HIS A 247 -10.80 20.15 5.64
CA HIS A 247 -9.86 21.03 4.93
C HIS A 247 -10.51 21.91 3.85
N LYS A 248 -11.67 21.52 3.30
CA LYS A 248 -12.41 22.34 2.33
C LYS A 248 -13.32 23.39 2.98
N VAL A 249 -13.76 23.15 4.21
CA VAL A 249 -14.78 23.96 4.91
C VAL A 249 -14.14 24.91 5.91
N VAL A 250 -13.04 24.47 6.55
CA VAL A 250 -12.35 25.25 7.59
C VAL A 250 -11.44 26.29 6.93
N PRO A 251 -11.58 27.60 7.25
CA PRO A 251 -10.71 28.65 6.70
C PRO A 251 -9.23 28.40 7.01
N ALA A 252 -8.35 28.76 6.08
CA ALA A 252 -6.90 28.56 6.16
C ALA A 252 -6.27 29.11 7.45
N LEU A 253 -6.83 30.18 8.04
CA LEU A 253 -6.36 30.78 9.30
C LEU A 253 -6.51 29.87 10.53
N SER A 254 -7.48 28.97 10.56
CA SER A 254 -7.63 27.99 11.66
C SER A 254 -6.77 26.74 11.46
N LEU A 255 -6.35 26.46 10.22
CA LEU A 255 -5.43 25.36 9.90
C LEU A 255 -3.99 25.66 10.29
N ILE A 256 -3.58 26.92 10.29
CA ILE A 256 -2.21 27.36 10.71
C ILE A 256 -1.96 27.02 12.18
N HIS A 257 -2.96 27.13 13.05
CA HIS A 257 -2.83 26.77 14.48
C HIS A 257 -2.87 25.27 14.75
N ILE A 258 -3.20 24.42 13.76
CA ILE A 258 -3.28 22.96 13.90
C ILE A 258 -2.06 22.28 13.26
N SER A 259 -1.37 22.95 12.33
CA SER A 259 -0.31 22.37 11.52
C SER A 259 1.11 22.86 11.84
N GLU A 260 1.28 23.82 12.73
CA GLU A 260 2.61 24.20 13.23
C GLU A 260 2.90 23.52 14.57
N PRO A 261 4.07 22.81 14.67
CA PRO A 261 4.54 22.23 15.93
C PRO A 261 4.98 23.30 16.93
#